data_150fbeea169042011ffc2d1cc30daa12
#
_entry.id   150fbeea169042011ffc2d1cc30daa12
#
_cell.length_a   1.000
_cell.length_b   1.000
_cell.length_c   1.000
_cell.angle_alpha   90.00
_cell.angle_beta   90.00
_cell.angle_gamma   90.00
#
_symmetry.space_group_name_H-M   'P 1'
#
loop_
_entity.id
_entity.type
_entity.pdbx_description
1 polymer ?
#
loop_
_entity_poly.entity_id
_entity_poly.type
_entity_poly.pdbx_seq_one_letter_code
_entity_poly.pdbx_strand_id
1 'polypeptide(L)'
;MTGLFLFYQPPYAIATHKNYLDYVYEYVILLVVRLFAQISLFMNDSELKRRNLRPALVFLSGELIAVPIPLEREQVILGRALEADVRVNDTQVSRQHARVNAETNVKSKRTTYILTDMDSRNGTFLNGRRIEQATLQNGDKITIGEQILRFDLLDEIDREYQRQIHRLISHDDLTGLLSSRSFFSELRREAGRAAAENRPFCVLMMDGDNFKSVNDRFGHLTGSKTIEEIGFSITTNLRSGDAAARFGGDEFAAFLLDADLPQGLVAAERMRTSVESHAFSVVAPGRVSEKHHITVSIGVSTFPNDSSDPIELVEMADSALYRAKREGRNRVAAYHDLTQDELSEKLPPRRA
;
A
#
# COMPACT_ATOMS: atom_id res chain seq x y z
N MET A 1 38.64 -12.10 26.48
CA MET A 1 37.97 -11.72 27.73
C MET A 1 36.51 -11.55 27.38
N THR A 2 35.77 -12.62 27.44
CA THR A 2 34.88 -13.15 28.48
C THR A 2 33.80 -12.14 28.88
N GLY A 3 32.57 -12.41 28.45
CA GLY A 3 31.40 -12.33 29.30
C GLY A 3 30.45 -11.20 29.01
N LEU A 4 29.30 -11.52 28.45
CA LEU A 4 27.97 -11.53 29.12
C LEU A 4 26.92 -11.87 28.11
N PHE A 5 26.61 -13.15 27.96
CA PHE A 5 25.33 -13.61 27.46
C PHE A 5 24.32 -13.46 28.60
N LEU A 6 23.56 -12.41 28.63
CA LEU A 6 22.35 -12.31 29.45
C LEU A 6 21.22 -12.99 28.73
N PHE A 7 20.87 -14.17 29.18
CA PHE A 7 19.63 -14.87 28.85
C PHE A 7 18.43 -14.04 29.32
N TYR A 8 17.71 -13.43 28.38
CA TYR A 8 16.40 -12.82 28.65
C TYR A 8 15.34 -13.94 28.55
N GLN A 9 14.81 -14.38 29.69
CA GLN A 9 13.59 -15.16 29.72
C GLN A 9 12.40 -14.22 29.56
N PRO A 10 11.45 -14.50 28.61
CA PRO A 10 10.26 -13.69 28.50
C PRO A 10 9.33 -13.94 29.70
N PRO A 11 8.67 -12.92 30.23
CA PRO A 11 7.67 -13.07 31.29
C PRO A 11 6.43 -13.76 30.71
N TYR A 12 6.17 -14.97 31.17
CA TYR A 12 4.87 -15.62 30.98
C TYR A 12 3.84 -14.88 31.81
N ALA A 13 2.98 -14.09 31.21
CA ALA A 13 1.56 -13.87 31.52
C ALA A 13 0.99 -12.73 30.68
N ILE A 14 -0.23 -13.00 30.17
CA ILE A 14 -1.14 -12.09 29.44
C ILE A 14 -0.89 -12.08 27.91
N ALA A 15 -1.33 -13.17 27.26
CA ALA A 15 -1.51 -13.23 25.82
C ALA A 15 -3.01 -13.33 25.51
N THR A 16 -3.57 -12.22 25.04
CA THR A 16 -4.78 -12.25 24.22
C THR A 16 -4.36 -12.06 22.77
N HIS A 17 -4.42 -13.10 21.96
CA HIS A 17 -4.47 -13.16 20.50
C HIS A 17 -3.55 -12.23 19.66
N LYS A 18 -2.24 -12.21 19.93
CA LYS A 18 -1.25 -11.90 18.87
C LYS A 18 -0.59 -13.21 18.44
N ASN A 19 -0.63 -13.51 17.15
CA ASN A 19 -0.01 -14.71 16.59
C ASN A 19 1.50 -14.72 16.84
N TYR A 20 2.08 -15.89 17.10
CA TYR A 20 3.54 -16.11 17.26
C TYR A 20 4.36 -15.51 16.09
N LEU A 21 3.79 -15.47 14.89
CA LEU A 21 4.37 -14.85 13.70
C LEU A 21 4.53 -13.31 13.84
N ASP A 22 3.59 -12.60 14.48
CA ASP A 22 3.70 -11.15 14.70
C ASP A 22 4.87 -10.82 15.64
N TYR A 23 5.10 -11.68 16.66
CA TYR A 23 6.25 -11.52 17.57
C TYR A 23 7.59 -11.77 16.87
N VAL A 24 7.66 -12.80 16.03
CA VAL A 24 8.86 -13.10 15.24
C VAL A 24 9.14 -11.95 14.27
N TYR A 25 8.11 -11.38 13.66
CA TYR A 25 8.22 -10.26 12.72
C TYR A 25 8.73 -8.99 13.39
N GLU A 26 8.15 -8.58 14.53
CA GLU A 26 8.63 -7.44 15.32
C GLU A 26 10.09 -7.64 15.77
N TYR A 27 10.45 -8.86 16.16
CA TYR A 27 11.80 -9.18 16.61
C TYR A 27 12.83 -9.15 15.47
N VAL A 28 12.48 -9.65 14.29
CA VAL A 28 13.33 -9.61 13.09
C VAL A 28 13.53 -8.16 12.62
N ILE A 29 12.48 -7.35 12.59
CA ILE A 29 12.58 -5.92 12.26
C ILE A 29 13.50 -5.21 13.26
N LEU A 30 13.35 -5.46 14.56
CA LEU A 30 14.18 -4.86 15.60
C LEU A 30 15.66 -5.28 15.50
N LEU A 31 15.89 -6.54 15.11
CA LEU A 31 17.24 -7.09 14.91
C LEU A 31 17.91 -6.48 13.67
N VAL A 32 17.18 -6.34 12.58
CA VAL A 32 17.64 -5.72 11.34
C VAL A 32 17.95 -4.24 11.57
N VAL A 33 17.07 -3.51 12.25
CA VAL A 33 17.29 -2.09 12.59
C VAL A 33 18.52 -1.92 13.50
N ARG A 34 18.71 -2.80 14.50
CA ARG A 34 19.91 -2.77 15.37
C ARG A 34 21.19 -3.11 14.62
N LEU A 35 21.15 -4.10 13.71
CA LEU A 35 22.30 -4.49 12.91
C LEU A 35 22.75 -3.34 12.00
N PHE A 36 21.79 -2.65 11.35
CA PHE A 36 22.09 -1.48 10.51
C PHE A 36 22.59 -0.28 11.32
N ALA A 37 22.02 -0.03 12.50
CA ALA A 37 22.54 1.02 13.40
C ALA A 37 23.98 0.73 13.84
N GLN A 38 24.34 -0.53 14.09
CA GLN A 38 25.72 -0.92 14.42
C GLN A 38 26.67 -0.80 13.22
N ILE A 39 26.24 -1.20 12.02
CA ILE A 39 27.06 -1.06 10.79
C ILE A 39 27.30 0.42 10.48
N SER A 40 26.31 1.29 10.68
CA SER A 40 26.46 2.75 10.50
C SER A 40 27.45 3.39 11.48
N LEU A 41 27.59 2.84 12.68
CA LEU A 41 28.56 3.31 13.70
C LEU A 41 30.01 2.88 13.45
N PHE A 42 30.25 1.85 12.63
CA PHE A 42 31.59 1.34 12.32
C PHE A 42 32.17 1.88 11.02
N MET A 43 31.44 2.68 10.25
CA MET A 43 31.96 3.24 9.00
C MET A 43 32.75 4.51 9.22
N ASN A 44 33.95 4.51 8.71
CA ASN A 44 34.94 5.58 8.88
C ASN A 44 34.53 6.85 8.08
N ASP A 45 34.71 8.03 8.66
CA ASP A 45 34.35 9.37 8.12
C ASP A 45 34.93 9.65 6.72
N SER A 46 35.98 8.93 6.32
CA SER A 46 36.61 9.03 5.00
C SER A 46 35.83 8.28 3.89
N GLU A 47 35.04 7.26 4.23
CA GLU A 47 34.18 6.55 3.30
C GLU A 47 32.86 7.29 3.08
N LEU A 48 32.35 8.00 4.08
CA LEU A 48 31.19 8.88 3.97
C LEU A 48 31.38 10.01 2.94
N LYS A 49 32.61 10.50 2.77
CA LYS A 49 32.96 11.55 1.80
C LYS A 49 32.97 11.10 0.33
N ARG A 50 32.93 9.79 0.05
CA ARG A 50 32.85 9.22 -1.30
C ARG A 50 31.43 8.82 -1.71
N ARG A 51 30.44 8.92 -0.83
CA ARG A 51 29.05 8.59 -1.13
C ARG A 51 28.44 9.66 -2.04
N ASN A 52 27.87 9.24 -3.15
CA ASN A 52 27.10 10.10 -4.04
C ASN A 52 25.72 10.38 -3.40
N LEU A 53 25.73 11.26 -2.37
CA LEU A 53 24.52 11.62 -1.64
C LEU A 53 23.59 12.44 -2.52
N ARG A 54 22.35 12.03 -2.61
CA ARG A 54 21.29 12.76 -3.34
C ARG A 54 20.19 13.20 -2.37
N PRO A 55 19.70 14.43 -2.53
CA PRO A 55 18.64 14.95 -1.68
C PRO A 55 17.31 14.28 -1.99
N ALA A 56 16.55 14.00 -0.94
CA ALA A 56 15.21 13.48 -1.03
C ALA A 56 14.34 14.01 0.12
N LEU A 57 13.04 14.06 -0.11
CA LEU A 57 12.04 14.15 0.95
C LEU A 57 11.50 12.75 1.22
N VAL A 58 11.48 12.35 2.48
CA VAL A 58 10.95 11.05 2.92
C VAL A 58 9.73 11.30 3.79
N PHE A 59 8.58 10.76 3.41
CA PHE A 59 7.39 10.84 4.24
C PHE A 59 7.55 9.99 5.50
N LEU A 60 7.29 10.57 6.66
CA LEU A 60 7.30 9.88 7.96
C LEU A 60 5.89 9.54 8.45
N SER A 61 4.86 10.08 7.80
CA SER A 61 3.45 9.85 8.11
C SER A 61 2.62 9.80 6.83
N GLY A 62 1.35 9.38 6.96
CA GLY A 62 0.40 9.37 5.86
C GLY A 62 0.54 8.20 4.91
N GLU A 63 -0.06 8.36 3.73
CA GLU A 63 -0.18 7.32 2.71
C GLU A 63 1.16 7.01 2.01
N LEU A 64 2.03 8.02 1.90
CA LEU A 64 3.32 7.93 1.23
C LEU A 64 4.48 7.59 2.19
N ILE A 65 4.18 7.05 3.36
CA ILE A 65 5.21 6.73 4.37
C ILE A 65 6.38 5.93 3.77
N ALA A 66 7.60 6.34 4.10
CA ALA A 66 8.86 5.78 3.61
C ALA A 66 9.13 5.94 2.10
N VAL A 67 8.27 6.64 1.33
CA VAL A 67 8.55 6.96 -0.07
C VAL A 67 9.63 8.05 -0.14
N PRO A 68 10.82 7.77 -0.71
CA PRO A 68 11.80 8.81 -0.97
C PRO A 68 11.45 9.54 -2.26
N ILE A 69 11.18 10.84 -2.16
CA ILE A 69 10.94 11.71 -3.30
C ILE A 69 12.22 12.44 -3.63
N PRO A 70 12.88 12.13 -4.76
CA PRO A 70 14.14 12.77 -5.12
C PRO A 70 13.93 14.25 -5.47
N LEU A 71 14.81 15.10 -4.96
CA LEU A 71 14.84 16.53 -5.29
C LEU A 71 15.86 16.78 -6.43
N GLU A 72 15.58 16.18 -7.59
CA GLU A 72 16.47 16.27 -8.78
C GLU A 72 16.15 17.48 -9.69
N ARG A 73 15.01 18.12 -9.46
CA ARG A 73 14.60 19.36 -10.18
C ARG A 73 15.06 20.60 -9.44
N GLU A 74 15.22 21.69 -10.16
CA GLU A 74 15.54 23.00 -9.56
C GLU A 74 14.46 23.45 -8.58
N GLN A 75 13.20 23.06 -8.84
CA GLN A 75 12.05 23.36 -8.00
C GLN A 75 11.15 22.14 -7.88
N VAL A 76 10.66 21.88 -6.66
CA VAL A 76 9.65 20.87 -6.34
C VAL A 76 8.54 21.50 -5.52
N ILE A 77 7.30 21.45 -6.00
CA ILE A 77 6.11 21.98 -5.33
C ILE A 77 5.38 20.88 -4.59
N LEU A 78 5.11 21.11 -3.30
CA LEU A 78 4.32 20.27 -2.42
C LEU A 78 2.91 20.86 -2.29
N GLY A 79 1.87 20.04 -2.48
CA GLY A 79 0.50 20.52 -2.36
C GLY A 79 -0.55 19.46 -2.63
N ARG A 80 -1.82 19.76 -2.39
CA ARG A 80 -2.91 18.82 -2.64
C ARG A 80 -3.46 18.85 -4.07
N ALA A 81 -3.09 19.82 -4.88
CA ALA A 81 -3.50 19.91 -6.28
C ALA A 81 -2.89 18.78 -7.12
N LEU A 82 -3.57 18.41 -8.20
CA LEU A 82 -3.08 17.40 -9.15
C LEU A 82 -1.78 17.86 -9.85
N GLU A 83 -1.63 19.15 -10.00
CA GLU A 83 -0.50 19.81 -10.68
C GLU A 83 0.74 19.96 -9.76
N ALA A 84 0.61 19.66 -8.46
CA ALA A 84 1.76 19.68 -7.56
C ALA A 84 2.73 18.52 -7.90
N ASP A 85 4.05 18.81 -7.90
CA ASP A 85 5.06 17.76 -8.15
C ASP A 85 4.98 16.63 -7.11
N VAL A 86 4.68 16.99 -5.87
CA VAL A 86 4.41 16.05 -4.77
C VAL A 86 3.00 16.29 -4.28
N ARG A 87 2.09 15.44 -4.72
CA ARG A 87 0.69 15.51 -4.29
C ARG A 87 0.55 14.95 -2.88
N VAL A 88 0.01 15.76 -1.98
CA VAL A 88 -0.29 15.40 -0.60
C VAL A 88 -1.81 15.39 -0.42
N ASN A 89 -2.38 14.21 -0.22
CA ASN A 89 -3.83 14.03 -0.08
C ASN A 89 -4.28 14.34 1.36
N ASP A 90 -4.29 15.63 1.69
CA ASP A 90 -4.67 16.14 3.01
C ASP A 90 -5.45 17.45 2.82
N THR A 91 -6.64 17.53 3.42
CA THR A 91 -7.52 18.72 3.33
C THR A 91 -6.93 19.95 4.00
N GLN A 92 -6.01 19.77 4.95
CA GLN A 92 -5.28 20.86 5.61
C GLN A 92 -4.13 21.40 4.76
N VAL A 93 -3.74 20.68 3.69
CA VAL A 93 -2.71 21.12 2.76
C VAL A 93 -3.33 22.00 1.67
N SER A 94 -2.75 23.17 1.39
CA SER A 94 -3.16 24.07 0.29
C SER A 94 -2.90 23.44 -1.07
N ARG A 95 -3.59 23.90 -2.13
CA ARG A 95 -3.39 23.39 -3.51
C ARG A 95 -1.91 23.44 -3.92
N GLN A 96 -1.25 24.57 -3.71
CA GLN A 96 0.20 24.74 -3.70
C GLN A 96 0.53 25.21 -2.28
N HIS A 97 1.27 24.42 -1.50
CA HIS A 97 1.46 24.67 -0.07
C HIS A 97 2.86 25.19 0.22
N ALA A 98 3.85 24.47 -0.23
CA ALA A 98 5.25 24.79 -0.05
C ALA A 98 6.06 24.41 -1.29
N ARG A 99 7.22 25.00 -1.47
CA ARG A 99 8.16 24.63 -2.52
C ARG A 99 9.56 24.42 -1.94
N VAL A 100 10.30 23.52 -2.54
CA VAL A 100 11.73 23.33 -2.29
C VAL A 100 12.49 23.75 -3.53
N ASN A 101 13.38 24.71 -3.40
CA ASN A 101 14.26 25.18 -4.47
C ASN A 101 15.68 24.66 -4.22
N ALA A 102 16.35 24.17 -5.27
CA ALA A 102 17.77 23.84 -5.26
C ALA A 102 18.57 25.02 -5.80
N GLU A 103 19.39 25.66 -4.95
CA GLU A 103 20.26 26.75 -5.34
C GLU A 103 21.72 26.31 -5.32
N THR A 104 22.36 26.28 -6.49
CA THR A 104 23.77 25.90 -6.60
C THR A 104 24.67 27.14 -6.65
N ASN A 105 25.53 27.26 -5.65
CA ASN A 105 26.54 28.31 -5.65
C ASN A 105 27.64 27.97 -6.66
N VAL A 106 27.79 28.78 -7.69
CA VAL A 106 28.72 28.56 -8.81
C VAL A 106 30.19 28.49 -8.34
N LYS A 107 30.56 29.25 -7.30
CA LYS A 107 31.95 29.30 -6.80
C LYS A 107 32.29 28.07 -5.94
N SER A 108 31.38 27.69 -5.03
CA SER A 108 31.64 26.57 -4.09
C SER A 108 31.17 25.23 -4.61
N LYS A 109 30.42 25.16 -5.71
CA LYS A 109 29.75 23.98 -6.24
C LYS A 109 28.88 23.25 -5.20
N ARG A 110 28.42 23.99 -4.18
CA ARG A 110 27.51 23.46 -3.16
C ARG A 110 26.08 23.82 -3.53
N THR A 111 25.22 22.84 -3.51
CA THR A 111 23.76 23.02 -3.65
C THR A 111 23.13 23.17 -2.27
N THR A 112 22.33 24.19 -2.10
CA THR A 112 21.57 24.48 -0.89
C THR A 112 20.08 24.29 -1.23
N TYR A 113 19.33 23.69 -0.35
CA TYR A 113 17.89 23.44 -0.54
C TYR A 113 17.12 24.40 0.35
N ILE A 114 16.21 25.17 -0.26
CA ILE A 114 15.45 26.23 0.41
C ILE A 114 13.98 25.83 0.37
N LEU A 115 13.38 25.66 1.54
CA LEU A 115 11.96 25.44 1.72
C LEU A 115 11.28 26.81 1.89
N THR A 116 10.23 27.06 1.11
CA THR A 116 9.45 28.31 1.15
C THR A 116 7.97 27.96 1.27
N ASP A 117 7.27 28.57 2.22
CA ASP A 117 5.81 28.54 2.31
C ASP A 117 5.20 29.36 1.14
N MET A 118 4.14 28.85 0.52
CA MET A 118 3.49 29.49 -0.64
C MET A 118 2.16 30.13 -0.23
N ASP A 119 2.17 30.98 0.80
CA ASP A 119 0.97 31.56 1.41
C ASP A 119 -0.06 30.50 1.77
N SER A 120 0.41 29.42 2.36
CA SER A 120 -0.44 28.30 2.70
C SER A 120 -1.41 28.65 3.84
N ARG A 121 -2.63 28.08 3.79
CA ARG A 121 -3.69 28.38 4.77
C ARG A 121 -3.25 28.05 6.21
N ASN A 122 -2.60 26.91 6.40
CA ASN A 122 -2.24 26.41 7.73
C ASN A 122 -0.76 26.61 8.08
N GLY A 123 0.06 27.07 7.11
CA GLY A 123 1.49 27.32 7.28
C GLY A 123 2.35 26.07 7.13
N THR A 124 3.62 26.32 6.83
CA THR A 124 4.68 25.31 6.76
C THR A 124 5.52 25.37 8.01
N PHE A 125 5.87 24.22 8.58
CA PHE A 125 6.66 24.15 9.80
C PHE A 125 7.96 23.37 9.54
N LEU A 126 9.07 23.89 10.06
CA LEU A 126 10.36 23.23 10.05
C LEU A 126 10.79 22.93 11.49
N ASN A 127 10.99 21.66 11.83
CA ASN A 127 11.32 21.20 13.19
C ASN A 127 10.36 21.75 14.26
N GLY A 128 9.07 21.83 13.92
CA GLY A 128 8.00 22.33 14.79
C GLY A 128 7.88 23.86 14.87
N ARG A 129 8.71 24.63 14.12
CA ARG A 129 8.63 26.10 14.05
C ARG A 129 8.03 26.52 12.72
N ARG A 130 7.03 27.41 12.75
CA ARG A 130 6.46 28.01 11.54
C ARG A 130 7.50 28.83 10.80
N ILE A 131 7.55 28.68 9.49
CA ILE A 131 8.50 29.38 8.63
C ILE A 131 7.79 30.03 7.44
N GLU A 132 8.37 31.11 6.92
CA GLU A 132 8.08 31.64 5.57
C GLU A 132 9.10 31.07 4.58
N GLN A 133 10.38 31.06 4.98
CA GLN A 133 11.48 30.50 4.22
C GLN A 133 12.57 29.98 5.15
N ALA A 134 13.17 28.84 4.83
CA ALA A 134 14.30 28.29 5.59
C ALA A 134 15.20 27.41 4.70
N THR A 135 16.48 27.36 5.05
CA THR A 135 17.43 26.43 4.45
C THR A 135 17.30 25.06 5.11
N LEU A 136 17.18 24.01 4.32
CA LEU A 136 17.07 22.63 4.77
C LEU A 136 18.45 22.05 5.08
N GLN A 137 18.52 21.31 6.19
CA GLN A 137 19.65 20.49 6.60
C GLN A 137 19.24 19.03 6.68
N ASN A 138 20.21 18.13 6.49
CA ASN A 138 19.97 16.69 6.58
C ASN A 138 19.33 16.32 7.93
N GLY A 139 18.21 15.61 7.89
CA GLY A 139 17.41 15.21 9.06
C GLY A 139 16.31 16.19 9.46
N ASP A 140 16.21 17.37 8.82
CA ASP A 140 15.15 18.33 9.12
C ASP A 140 13.75 17.76 8.85
N LYS A 141 12.83 18.01 9.79
CA LYS A 141 11.42 17.60 9.70
C LYS A 141 10.56 18.75 9.22
N ILE A 142 9.84 18.50 8.14
CA ILE A 142 8.90 19.45 7.52
C ILE A 142 7.49 18.98 7.85
N THR A 143 6.64 19.84 8.42
CA THR A 143 5.22 19.55 8.65
C THR A 143 4.37 20.47 7.80
N ILE A 144 3.45 19.87 7.02
CA ILE A 144 2.43 20.52 6.20
C ILE A 144 1.09 19.81 6.41
N GLY A 145 0.09 20.50 6.96
CA GLY A 145 -1.14 19.84 7.42
C GLY A 145 -0.83 18.78 8.47
N GLU A 146 -1.33 17.57 8.30
CA GLU A 146 -1.05 16.40 9.16
C GLU A 146 0.16 15.58 8.69
N GLN A 147 0.78 15.97 7.58
CA GLN A 147 1.87 15.22 7.00
C GLN A 147 3.22 15.68 7.52
N ILE A 148 4.07 14.71 7.84
CA ILE A 148 5.46 14.93 8.28
C ILE A 148 6.38 14.32 7.25
N LEU A 149 7.28 15.15 6.71
CA LEU A 149 8.35 14.74 5.81
C LEU A 149 9.70 14.99 6.49
N ARG A 150 10.72 14.25 6.09
CA ARG A 150 12.11 14.51 6.48
C ARG A 150 12.94 14.78 5.24
N PHE A 151 13.76 15.82 5.30
CA PHE A 151 14.77 16.08 4.27
C PHE A 151 16.00 15.26 4.56
N ASP A 152 16.37 14.37 3.66
CA ASP A 152 17.52 13.48 3.81
C ASP A 152 18.48 13.59 2.61
N LEU A 153 19.77 13.45 2.91
CA LEU A 153 20.79 13.21 1.90
C LEU A 153 21.07 11.70 1.88
N LEU A 154 20.50 11.00 0.89
CA LEU A 154 20.51 9.55 0.78
C LEU A 154 21.54 9.07 -0.23
N ASP A 155 22.34 8.07 0.12
CA ASP A 155 23.09 7.31 -0.87
C ASP A 155 22.22 6.24 -1.55
N GLU A 156 22.80 5.43 -2.44
CA GLU A 156 22.06 4.41 -3.15
C GLU A 156 21.53 3.30 -2.22
N ILE A 157 22.29 2.96 -1.19
CA ILE A 157 21.91 1.94 -0.21
C ILE A 157 20.74 2.44 0.63
N ASP A 158 20.82 3.69 1.12
CA ASP A 158 19.76 4.31 1.91
C ASP A 158 18.46 4.42 1.09
N ARG A 159 18.57 4.78 -0.20
CA ARG A 159 17.40 4.85 -1.10
C ARG A 159 16.77 3.48 -1.34
N GLU A 160 17.59 2.45 -1.57
CA GLU A 160 17.07 1.10 -1.74
C GLU A 160 16.43 0.59 -0.45
N TYR A 161 17.01 0.89 0.70
CA TYR A 161 16.43 0.58 2.01
C TYR A 161 15.05 1.25 2.19
N GLN A 162 14.93 2.53 1.85
CA GLN A 162 13.64 3.24 1.93
C GLN A 162 12.60 2.63 0.97
N ARG A 163 13.00 2.23 -0.25
CA ARG A 163 12.10 1.54 -1.18
C ARG A 163 11.64 0.18 -0.64
N GLN A 164 12.53 -0.57 0.01
CA GLN A 164 12.17 -1.84 0.62
C GLN A 164 11.21 -1.66 1.79
N ILE A 165 11.45 -0.68 2.66
CA ILE A 165 10.51 -0.33 3.74
C ILE A 165 9.15 0.05 3.16
N HIS A 166 9.14 0.88 2.11
CA HIS A 166 7.88 1.25 1.46
C HIS A 166 7.16 0.01 0.91
N ARG A 167 7.86 -0.91 0.25
CA ARG A 167 7.25 -2.17 -0.22
C ARG A 167 6.64 -2.97 0.92
N LEU A 168 7.34 -3.14 2.04
CA LEU A 168 6.85 -3.86 3.21
C LEU A 168 5.59 -3.23 3.82
N ILE A 169 5.44 -1.90 3.73
CA ILE A 169 4.26 -1.19 4.25
C ILE A 169 3.13 -1.18 3.23
N SER A 170 3.46 -1.09 1.94
CA SER A 170 2.49 -0.88 0.86
C SER A 170 1.95 -2.15 0.21
N HIS A 171 2.62 -3.28 0.40
CA HIS A 171 2.24 -4.54 -0.23
C HIS A 171 2.03 -5.64 0.83
N ASP A 172 1.22 -6.61 0.50
CA ASP A 172 1.06 -7.86 1.25
C ASP A 172 2.22 -8.80 0.93
N ASP A 173 2.92 -9.25 1.97
CA ASP A 173 4.15 -10.05 1.82
C ASP A 173 3.91 -11.42 1.17
N LEU A 174 2.70 -11.97 1.32
CA LEU A 174 2.39 -13.29 0.80
C LEU A 174 2.06 -13.27 -0.68
N THR A 175 1.33 -12.25 -1.13
CA THR A 175 0.80 -12.18 -2.50
C THR A 175 1.54 -11.19 -3.39
N GLY A 176 2.29 -10.25 -2.80
CA GLY A 176 2.91 -9.14 -3.50
C GLY A 176 1.91 -8.09 -4.04
N LEU A 177 0.61 -8.26 -3.77
CA LEU A 177 -0.41 -7.28 -4.08
C LEU A 177 -0.33 -6.09 -3.11
N LEU A 178 -1.04 -5.00 -3.39
CA LEU A 178 -1.14 -3.89 -2.45
C LEU A 178 -1.74 -4.37 -1.11
N SER A 179 -1.32 -3.73 -0.01
CA SER A 179 -2.06 -3.79 1.25
C SER A 179 -3.39 -3.05 1.10
N SER A 180 -4.39 -3.38 1.92
CA SER A 180 -5.70 -2.69 1.91
C SER A 180 -5.54 -1.17 2.06
N ARG A 181 -4.62 -0.72 2.94
CA ARG A 181 -4.32 0.70 3.15
C ARG A 181 -3.83 1.38 1.87
N SER A 182 -2.88 0.76 1.19
CA SER A 182 -2.31 1.30 -0.05
C SER A 182 -3.32 1.29 -1.19
N PHE A 183 -4.17 0.27 -1.23
CA PHE A 183 -5.27 0.20 -2.19
C PHE A 183 -6.22 1.39 -2.07
N PHE A 184 -6.70 1.71 -0.87
CA PHE A 184 -7.59 2.85 -0.66
C PHE A 184 -6.93 4.19 -1.02
N SER A 185 -5.63 4.32 -0.77
CA SER A 185 -4.86 5.50 -1.16
C SER A 185 -4.81 5.66 -2.68
N GLU A 186 -4.44 4.60 -3.38
CA GLU A 186 -4.37 4.59 -4.84
C GLU A 186 -5.75 4.79 -5.48
N LEU A 187 -6.76 4.09 -4.97
CA LEU A 187 -8.13 4.21 -5.46
C LEU A 187 -8.65 5.66 -5.37
N ARG A 188 -8.45 6.35 -4.22
CA ARG A 188 -8.84 7.77 -4.09
C ARG A 188 -8.09 8.66 -5.08
N ARG A 189 -6.80 8.40 -5.31
CA ARG A 189 -5.98 9.17 -6.24
C ARG A 189 -6.49 9.01 -7.67
N GLU A 190 -6.72 7.76 -8.10
CA GLU A 190 -7.17 7.46 -9.45
C GLU A 190 -8.64 7.89 -9.67
N ALA A 191 -9.51 7.71 -8.67
CA ALA A 191 -10.88 8.25 -8.72
C ALA A 191 -10.91 9.78 -8.93
N GLY A 192 -10.02 10.52 -8.26
CA GLY A 192 -9.89 11.96 -8.47
C GLY A 192 -9.47 12.32 -9.90
N ARG A 193 -8.59 11.53 -10.52
CA ARG A 193 -8.18 11.70 -11.93
C ARG A 193 -9.32 11.32 -12.88
N ALA A 194 -9.94 10.17 -12.66
CA ALA A 194 -11.05 9.69 -13.47
C ALA A 194 -12.23 10.68 -13.49
N ALA A 195 -12.56 11.25 -12.33
CA ALA A 195 -13.57 12.30 -12.23
C ALA A 195 -13.22 13.57 -13.00
N ALA A 196 -11.95 14.03 -12.92
CA ALA A 196 -11.50 15.21 -13.64
C ALA A 196 -11.48 15.03 -15.17
N GLU A 197 -11.22 13.80 -15.64
CA GLU A 197 -11.11 13.45 -17.05
C GLU A 197 -12.39 12.79 -17.60
N ASN A 198 -13.43 12.64 -16.76
CA ASN A 198 -14.68 11.99 -17.08
C ASN A 198 -14.50 10.55 -17.63
N ARG A 199 -13.60 9.77 -17.00
CA ARG A 199 -13.30 8.39 -17.36
C ARG A 199 -13.97 7.41 -16.39
N PRO A 200 -14.58 6.30 -16.88
CA PRO A 200 -15.14 5.29 -16.01
C PRO A 200 -14.04 4.42 -15.40
N PHE A 201 -14.34 3.79 -14.26
CA PHE A 201 -13.55 2.69 -13.72
C PHE A 201 -14.45 1.72 -12.94
N CYS A 202 -13.98 0.49 -12.76
CA CYS A 202 -14.67 -0.52 -11.96
C CYS A 202 -13.89 -0.81 -10.68
N VAL A 203 -14.63 -1.12 -9.61
CA VAL A 203 -14.10 -1.70 -8.38
C VAL A 203 -14.61 -3.13 -8.25
N LEU A 204 -13.72 -4.05 -7.93
CA LEU A 204 -13.99 -5.46 -7.72
C LEU A 204 -13.69 -5.83 -6.29
N MET A 205 -14.61 -6.56 -5.62
CA MET A 205 -14.35 -7.28 -4.37
C MET A 205 -14.41 -8.78 -4.63
N MET A 206 -13.45 -9.53 -4.12
CA MET A 206 -13.27 -10.95 -4.40
C MET A 206 -12.99 -11.71 -3.10
N ASP A 207 -13.45 -12.96 -3.03
CA ASP A 207 -13.22 -13.80 -1.85
C ASP A 207 -13.14 -15.28 -2.28
N GLY A 208 -12.20 -16.01 -1.65
CA GLY A 208 -11.99 -17.43 -1.88
C GLY A 208 -13.14 -18.29 -1.36
N ASP A 209 -13.80 -19.02 -2.24
CA ASP A 209 -14.94 -19.84 -1.88
C ASP A 209 -14.56 -21.02 -1.00
N ASN A 210 -15.13 -21.08 0.21
CA ASN A 210 -14.88 -22.17 1.17
C ASN A 210 -13.39 -22.35 1.54
N PHE A 211 -12.60 -21.29 1.53
CA PHE A 211 -11.15 -21.32 1.79
C PHE A 211 -10.79 -22.02 3.12
N LYS A 212 -11.65 -21.89 4.14
CA LYS A 212 -11.47 -22.61 5.41
C LYS A 212 -11.29 -24.13 5.21
N SER A 213 -12.01 -24.72 4.25
CA SER A 213 -11.90 -26.16 3.96
C SER A 213 -10.52 -26.57 3.44
N VAL A 214 -9.81 -25.66 2.75
CA VAL A 214 -8.42 -25.88 2.31
C VAL A 214 -7.50 -25.98 3.52
N ASN A 215 -7.62 -25.05 4.48
CA ASN A 215 -6.84 -25.08 5.72
C ASN A 215 -7.14 -26.33 6.55
N ASP A 216 -8.43 -26.67 6.71
CA ASP A 216 -8.87 -27.81 7.52
C ASP A 216 -8.39 -29.16 6.91
N ARG A 217 -8.34 -29.27 5.58
CA ARG A 217 -7.96 -30.50 4.86
C ARG A 217 -6.45 -30.63 4.64
N PHE A 218 -5.77 -29.53 4.32
CA PHE A 218 -4.37 -29.56 3.83
C PHE A 218 -3.40 -28.80 4.73
N GLY A 219 -3.91 -28.10 5.75
CA GLY A 219 -3.12 -27.31 6.69
C GLY A 219 -2.82 -25.88 6.21
N HIS A 220 -2.40 -25.04 7.15
CA HIS A 220 -2.18 -23.60 6.91
C HIS A 220 -1.08 -23.29 5.87
N LEU A 221 -0.05 -24.12 5.73
CA LEU A 221 0.99 -23.93 4.72
C LEU A 221 0.42 -24.03 3.30
N THR A 222 -0.48 -25.01 3.08
CA THR A 222 -1.19 -25.12 1.80
C THR A 222 -2.13 -23.95 1.59
N GLY A 223 -2.85 -23.52 2.63
CA GLY A 223 -3.70 -22.33 2.56
C GLY A 223 -2.92 -21.08 2.18
N SER A 224 -1.77 -20.83 2.81
CA SER A 224 -0.90 -19.70 2.44
C SER A 224 -0.44 -19.79 0.98
N LYS A 225 -0.02 -20.98 0.53
CA LYS A 225 0.37 -21.18 -0.88
C LYS A 225 -0.81 -20.96 -1.84
N THR A 226 -2.02 -21.36 -1.45
CA THR A 226 -3.23 -21.12 -2.23
C THR A 226 -3.52 -19.62 -2.37
N ILE A 227 -3.39 -18.85 -1.29
CA ILE A 227 -3.55 -17.38 -1.34
C ILE A 227 -2.51 -16.73 -2.25
N GLU A 228 -1.24 -17.14 -2.16
CA GLU A 228 -0.18 -16.67 -3.04
C GLU A 228 -0.52 -16.92 -4.52
N GLU A 229 -0.98 -18.14 -4.86
CA GLU A 229 -1.33 -18.52 -6.21
C GLU A 229 -2.61 -17.83 -6.71
N ILE A 230 -3.60 -17.54 -5.84
CA ILE A 230 -4.76 -16.68 -6.19
C ILE A 230 -4.27 -15.25 -6.51
N GLY A 231 -3.42 -14.67 -5.67
CA GLY A 231 -2.83 -13.34 -5.91
C GLY A 231 -2.09 -13.27 -7.25
N PHE A 232 -1.32 -14.30 -7.58
CA PHE A 232 -0.66 -14.41 -8.88
C PHE A 232 -1.67 -14.49 -10.04
N SER A 233 -2.75 -15.29 -9.88
CA SER A 233 -3.82 -15.41 -10.88
C SER A 233 -4.53 -14.06 -11.11
N ILE A 234 -4.76 -13.27 -10.05
CA ILE A 234 -5.32 -11.92 -10.16
C ILE A 234 -4.35 -11.01 -10.92
N THR A 235 -3.08 -10.96 -10.50
CA THR A 235 -2.06 -10.08 -11.10
C THR A 235 -1.91 -10.31 -12.61
N THR A 236 -1.90 -11.56 -13.05
CA THR A 236 -1.74 -11.91 -14.47
C THR A 236 -2.92 -11.49 -15.34
N ASN A 237 -4.06 -11.17 -14.72
CA ASN A 237 -5.26 -10.69 -15.40
C ASN A 237 -5.42 -9.15 -15.36
N LEU A 238 -4.52 -8.42 -14.69
CA LEU A 238 -4.52 -6.95 -14.66
C LEU A 238 -3.78 -6.36 -15.87
N ARG A 239 -4.21 -5.18 -16.29
CA ARG A 239 -3.54 -4.35 -17.29
C ARG A 239 -2.61 -3.35 -16.61
N SER A 240 -1.74 -2.72 -17.39
CA SER A 240 -0.99 -1.55 -16.91
C SER A 240 -1.97 -0.44 -16.50
N GLY A 241 -1.83 0.03 -15.27
CA GLY A 241 -2.73 1.02 -14.66
C GLY A 241 -3.79 0.43 -13.72
N ASP A 242 -4.19 -0.84 -13.90
CA ASP A 242 -5.03 -1.54 -12.93
C ASP A 242 -4.23 -1.85 -11.67
N ALA A 243 -4.90 -1.96 -10.53
CA ALA A 243 -4.27 -2.41 -9.30
C ALA A 243 -5.16 -3.39 -8.54
N ALA A 244 -4.50 -4.28 -7.77
CA ALA A 244 -5.18 -5.19 -6.87
C ALA A 244 -4.50 -5.21 -5.50
N ALA A 245 -5.27 -5.58 -4.49
CA ALA A 245 -4.84 -5.69 -3.11
C ALA A 245 -5.37 -6.96 -2.46
N ARG A 246 -4.69 -7.37 -1.40
CA ARG A 246 -5.23 -8.32 -0.44
C ARG A 246 -5.71 -7.56 0.78
N PHE A 247 -6.99 -7.73 1.13
CA PHE A 247 -7.58 -7.07 2.31
C PHE A 247 -7.31 -7.86 3.61
N GLY A 248 -7.11 -9.14 3.51
CA GLY A 248 -6.81 -10.04 4.63
C GLY A 248 -7.42 -11.43 4.39
N GLY A 249 -6.92 -12.46 5.06
CA GLY A 249 -7.44 -13.81 4.86
C GLY A 249 -7.41 -14.21 3.38
N ASP A 250 -8.58 -14.51 2.85
CA ASP A 250 -8.87 -14.89 1.46
C ASP A 250 -9.63 -13.80 0.68
N GLU A 251 -9.66 -12.56 1.20
CA GLU A 251 -10.32 -11.41 0.59
C GLU A 251 -9.35 -10.57 -0.25
N PHE A 252 -9.76 -10.25 -1.47
CA PHE A 252 -9.01 -9.43 -2.42
C PHE A 252 -9.88 -8.32 -2.98
N ALA A 253 -9.24 -7.25 -3.44
CA ALA A 253 -9.89 -6.18 -4.19
C ALA A 253 -9.09 -5.82 -5.43
N ALA A 254 -9.75 -5.26 -6.42
CA ALA A 254 -9.07 -4.64 -7.57
C ALA A 254 -9.84 -3.40 -8.02
N PHE A 255 -9.13 -2.46 -8.67
CA PHE A 255 -9.78 -1.45 -9.48
C PHE A 255 -9.21 -1.49 -10.90
N LEU A 256 -10.11 -1.32 -11.87
CA LEU A 256 -9.82 -1.41 -13.30
C LEU A 256 -10.08 -0.04 -13.92
N LEU A 257 -9.01 0.63 -14.34
CA LEU A 257 -9.11 1.96 -14.95
C LEU A 257 -9.65 1.88 -16.38
N ASP A 258 -10.33 2.94 -16.81
CA ASP A 258 -10.89 3.08 -18.16
C ASP A 258 -11.80 1.88 -18.54
N ALA A 259 -12.55 1.36 -17.57
CA ALA A 259 -13.44 0.23 -17.73
C ALA A 259 -14.86 0.59 -17.31
N ASP A 260 -15.80 0.44 -18.24
CA ASP A 260 -17.24 0.46 -17.97
C ASP A 260 -17.72 -0.88 -17.38
N LEU A 261 -19.01 -0.97 -16.99
CA LEU A 261 -19.55 -2.19 -16.39
C LEU A 261 -19.38 -3.44 -17.26
N PRO A 262 -19.70 -3.45 -18.57
CA PRO A 262 -19.44 -4.61 -19.43
C PRO A 262 -17.98 -5.04 -19.44
N GLN A 263 -17.05 -4.10 -19.52
CA GLN A 263 -15.60 -4.37 -19.51
C GLN A 263 -15.14 -4.90 -18.16
N GLY A 264 -15.65 -4.33 -17.07
CA GLY A 264 -15.41 -4.79 -15.69
C GLY A 264 -15.87 -6.22 -15.47
N LEU A 265 -17.09 -6.56 -15.95
CA LEU A 265 -17.64 -7.92 -15.85
C LEU A 265 -16.80 -8.94 -16.65
N VAL A 266 -16.37 -8.58 -17.86
CA VAL A 266 -15.49 -9.44 -18.67
C VAL A 266 -14.16 -9.68 -17.97
N ALA A 267 -13.56 -8.65 -17.36
CA ALA A 267 -12.31 -8.78 -16.62
C ALA A 267 -12.49 -9.63 -15.35
N ALA A 268 -13.57 -9.40 -14.60
CA ALA A 268 -13.91 -10.18 -13.42
C ALA A 268 -14.13 -11.67 -13.75
N GLU A 269 -14.88 -11.97 -14.82
CA GLU A 269 -15.11 -13.35 -15.26
C GLU A 269 -13.82 -14.04 -15.73
N ARG A 270 -12.89 -13.30 -16.36
CA ARG A 270 -11.58 -13.81 -16.71
C ARG A 270 -10.75 -14.15 -15.45
N MET A 271 -10.77 -13.30 -14.42
CA MET A 271 -10.11 -13.58 -13.14
C MET A 271 -10.73 -14.80 -12.45
N ARG A 272 -12.06 -14.88 -12.37
CA ARG A 272 -12.79 -16.01 -11.81
C ARG A 272 -12.41 -17.32 -12.49
N THR A 273 -12.47 -17.35 -13.81
CA THR A 273 -12.14 -18.53 -14.64
C THR A 273 -10.66 -18.92 -14.51
N SER A 274 -9.76 -17.93 -14.41
CA SER A 274 -8.34 -18.16 -14.17
C SER A 274 -8.10 -18.90 -12.85
N VAL A 275 -8.79 -18.50 -11.77
CA VAL A 275 -8.70 -19.19 -10.47
C VAL A 275 -9.36 -20.56 -10.52
N GLU A 276 -10.57 -20.68 -11.10
CA GLU A 276 -11.29 -21.96 -11.20
C GLU A 276 -10.49 -23.05 -11.94
N SER A 277 -9.83 -22.67 -13.05
CA SER A 277 -9.03 -23.59 -13.85
C SER A 277 -7.65 -23.91 -13.28
N HIS A 278 -7.20 -23.15 -12.27
CA HIS A 278 -5.87 -23.34 -11.69
C HIS A 278 -5.80 -24.59 -10.81
N ALA A 279 -4.75 -25.38 -10.98
CA ALA A 279 -4.47 -26.55 -10.15
C ALA A 279 -3.50 -26.15 -9.02
N PHE A 280 -4.06 -25.78 -7.88
CA PHE A 280 -3.32 -25.27 -6.71
C PHE A 280 -2.41 -26.31 -6.07
N SER A 281 -1.24 -25.90 -5.62
CA SER A 281 -0.23 -26.78 -5.05
C SER A 281 -0.54 -27.16 -3.59
N VAL A 282 -0.44 -28.43 -3.25
CA VAL A 282 -0.50 -28.91 -1.84
C VAL A 282 0.90 -28.90 -1.26
N VAL A 283 1.09 -28.18 -0.15
CA VAL A 283 2.36 -28.09 0.60
C VAL A 283 2.25 -28.92 1.85
N ALA A 284 2.44 -30.25 1.72
CA ALA A 284 2.43 -31.15 2.86
C ALA A 284 3.47 -32.26 2.67
N PRO A 285 4.11 -32.76 3.75
CA PRO A 285 5.04 -33.86 3.67
C PRO A 285 4.39 -35.11 3.02
N GLY A 286 5.04 -35.66 2.00
CA GLY A 286 4.55 -36.82 1.25
C GLY A 286 3.43 -36.56 0.24
N ARG A 287 3.01 -35.31 0.04
CA ARG A 287 1.94 -34.91 -0.89
C ARG A 287 2.37 -33.92 -1.98
N VAL A 288 3.64 -33.84 -2.30
CA VAL A 288 4.23 -32.82 -3.21
C VAL A 288 3.60 -32.80 -4.61
N SER A 289 3.00 -33.90 -5.05
CA SER A 289 2.32 -34.01 -6.35
C SER A 289 0.81 -33.80 -6.27
N GLU A 290 0.24 -33.63 -5.08
CA GLU A 290 -1.21 -33.44 -4.91
C GLU A 290 -1.59 -32.02 -5.31
N LYS A 291 -2.73 -31.89 -5.99
CA LYS A 291 -3.33 -30.63 -6.38
C LYS A 291 -4.73 -30.52 -5.79
N HIS A 292 -5.17 -29.29 -5.56
CA HIS A 292 -6.56 -29.03 -5.19
C HIS A 292 -7.13 -27.91 -6.04
N HIS A 293 -8.43 -27.71 -5.97
CA HIS A 293 -9.14 -26.63 -6.66
C HIS A 293 -9.91 -25.80 -5.65
N ILE A 294 -9.97 -24.51 -5.92
CA ILE A 294 -10.77 -23.54 -5.21
C ILE A 294 -11.34 -22.57 -6.23
N THR A 295 -12.45 -21.95 -5.94
CA THR A 295 -13.06 -20.91 -6.77
C THR A 295 -13.07 -19.59 -6.02
N VAL A 296 -13.39 -18.51 -6.72
CA VAL A 296 -13.62 -17.19 -6.13
C VAL A 296 -14.97 -16.65 -6.58
N SER A 297 -15.65 -15.95 -5.68
CA SER A 297 -16.80 -15.12 -5.98
C SER A 297 -16.35 -13.68 -6.12
N ILE A 298 -16.95 -12.92 -7.02
CA ILE A 298 -16.56 -11.55 -7.35
C ILE A 298 -17.79 -10.65 -7.40
N GLY A 299 -17.74 -9.51 -6.69
CA GLY A 299 -18.71 -8.43 -6.82
C GLY A 299 -18.08 -7.24 -7.56
N VAL A 300 -18.87 -6.55 -8.38
CA VAL A 300 -18.43 -5.43 -9.23
C VAL A 300 -19.30 -4.22 -9.01
N SER A 301 -18.68 -3.05 -8.85
CA SER A 301 -19.32 -1.73 -8.89
C SER A 301 -18.59 -0.80 -9.86
N THR A 302 -19.24 0.29 -10.30
CA THR A 302 -18.72 1.16 -11.36
C THR A 302 -18.85 2.64 -11.02
N PHE A 303 -17.79 3.38 -11.33
CA PHE A 303 -17.78 4.84 -11.33
C PHE A 303 -18.11 5.35 -12.76
N PRO A 304 -18.92 6.40 -12.89
CA PRO A 304 -19.66 7.10 -11.85
C PRO A 304 -21.08 6.54 -11.62
N ASN A 305 -21.46 5.43 -12.30
CA ASN A 305 -22.85 4.98 -12.41
C ASN A 305 -23.45 4.54 -11.07
N ASP A 306 -22.69 3.80 -10.25
CA ASP A 306 -23.17 3.33 -8.95
C ASP A 306 -22.91 4.38 -7.86
N SER A 307 -21.70 4.96 -7.80
CA SER A 307 -21.35 6.10 -6.93
C SER A 307 -20.21 6.92 -7.51
N SER A 308 -20.12 8.18 -7.06
CA SER A 308 -18.97 9.07 -7.27
C SER A 308 -17.94 8.99 -6.13
N ASP A 309 -18.28 8.38 -5.00
CA ASP A 309 -17.37 8.17 -3.86
C ASP A 309 -16.66 6.82 -4.02
N PRO A 310 -15.32 6.80 -4.09
CA PRO A 310 -14.55 5.58 -4.25
C PRO A 310 -14.69 4.59 -3.07
N ILE A 311 -15.01 5.09 -1.87
CA ILE A 311 -15.22 4.22 -0.70
C ILE A 311 -16.57 3.53 -0.79
N GLU A 312 -17.63 4.28 -1.14
CA GLU A 312 -18.95 3.69 -1.39
C GLU A 312 -18.90 2.62 -2.48
N LEU A 313 -18.09 2.82 -3.54
CA LEU A 313 -17.92 1.80 -4.58
C LEU A 313 -17.35 0.49 -4.03
N VAL A 314 -16.43 0.54 -3.07
CA VAL A 314 -15.92 -0.69 -2.43
C VAL A 314 -17.02 -1.39 -1.65
N GLU A 315 -17.88 -0.65 -0.90
CA GLU A 315 -19.01 -1.21 -0.15
C GLU A 315 -20.07 -1.80 -1.09
N MET A 316 -20.29 -1.15 -2.21
CA MET A 316 -21.22 -1.62 -3.26
C MET A 316 -20.71 -2.91 -3.93
N ALA A 317 -19.43 -2.97 -4.25
CA ALA A 317 -18.81 -4.21 -4.77
C ALA A 317 -18.87 -5.35 -3.73
N ASP A 318 -18.69 -5.05 -2.43
CA ASP A 318 -18.84 -6.04 -1.36
C ASP A 318 -20.29 -6.57 -1.25
N SER A 319 -21.29 -5.69 -1.42
CA SER A 319 -22.69 -6.09 -1.47
C SER A 319 -23.00 -7.03 -2.63
N ALA A 320 -22.43 -6.75 -3.80
CA ALA A 320 -22.53 -7.62 -4.97
C ALA A 320 -21.80 -8.97 -4.74
N LEU A 321 -20.63 -8.96 -4.11
CA LEU A 321 -19.91 -10.18 -3.72
C LEU A 321 -20.74 -11.05 -2.77
N TYR A 322 -21.40 -10.44 -1.80
CA TYR A 322 -22.29 -11.16 -0.88
C TYR A 322 -23.41 -11.87 -1.64
N ARG A 323 -24.04 -11.20 -2.63
CA ARG A 323 -25.01 -11.82 -3.52
C ARG A 323 -24.41 -13.01 -4.29
N ALA A 324 -23.23 -12.84 -4.90
CA ALA A 324 -22.56 -13.91 -5.63
C ALA A 324 -22.37 -15.16 -4.76
N LYS A 325 -21.99 -14.97 -3.48
CA LYS A 325 -21.85 -16.07 -2.51
C LYS A 325 -23.19 -16.75 -2.17
N ARG A 326 -24.26 -15.98 -2.00
CA ARG A 326 -25.61 -16.52 -1.70
C ARG A 326 -26.20 -17.31 -2.86
N GLU A 327 -25.98 -16.88 -4.08
CA GLU A 327 -26.51 -17.53 -5.28
C GLU A 327 -25.74 -18.80 -5.69
N GLY A 328 -24.78 -19.27 -4.89
CA GLY A 328 -24.11 -20.55 -5.10
C GLY A 328 -22.62 -20.44 -5.38
N ARG A 329 -22.01 -19.25 -5.17
CA ARG A 329 -20.56 -19.01 -5.32
C ARG A 329 -20.06 -19.17 -6.76
N ASN A 330 -18.72 -19.08 -6.94
CA ASN A 330 -18.03 -19.26 -8.22
C ASN A 330 -18.69 -18.46 -9.35
N ARG A 331 -18.95 -17.18 -9.11
CA ARG A 331 -19.61 -16.28 -10.07
C ARG A 331 -19.25 -14.83 -9.86
N VAL A 332 -19.56 -14.03 -10.86
CA VAL A 332 -19.52 -12.57 -10.82
C VAL A 332 -20.94 -12.03 -10.64
N ALA A 333 -21.10 -11.01 -9.81
CA ALA A 333 -22.33 -10.24 -9.65
C ALA A 333 -22.04 -8.75 -9.76
N ALA A 334 -22.89 -7.99 -10.43
CA ALA A 334 -22.81 -6.53 -10.47
C ALA A 334 -23.72 -5.90 -9.42
N TYR A 335 -23.26 -4.79 -8.81
CA TYR A 335 -24.08 -4.02 -7.88
C TYR A 335 -25.33 -3.46 -8.55
N HIS A 336 -25.20 -2.98 -9.78
CA HIS A 336 -26.30 -2.45 -10.58
C HIS A 336 -27.51 -3.41 -10.73
N ASP A 337 -27.25 -4.71 -10.67
CA ASP A 337 -28.29 -5.74 -10.81
C ASP A 337 -28.96 -6.14 -9.48
N LEU A 338 -28.56 -5.51 -8.33
CA LEU A 338 -29.15 -5.78 -7.02
C LEU A 338 -30.56 -5.21 -6.92
N THR A 339 -31.48 -6.00 -6.37
CA THR A 339 -32.83 -5.55 -6.08
C THR A 339 -32.89 -4.74 -4.79
N GLN A 340 -33.97 -3.94 -4.62
CA GLN A 340 -34.20 -3.15 -3.40
C GLN A 340 -34.28 -4.03 -2.13
N ASP A 341 -34.78 -5.24 -2.23
CA ASP A 341 -34.89 -6.18 -1.12
C ASP A 341 -33.50 -6.68 -0.72
N GLU A 342 -32.60 -6.95 -1.68
CA GLU A 342 -31.20 -7.37 -1.45
C GLU A 342 -30.36 -6.26 -0.84
N LEU A 343 -30.61 -5.00 -1.19
CA LEU A 343 -29.94 -3.84 -0.61
C LEU A 343 -30.37 -3.56 0.83
N SER A 344 -31.59 -3.98 1.21
CA SER A 344 -32.12 -3.79 2.57
C SER A 344 -31.65 -4.87 3.57
N GLU A 345 -31.15 -6.01 3.09
CA GLU A 345 -30.52 -7.03 3.94
C GLU A 345 -29.17 -6.50 4.48
N LYS A 346 -29.10 -6.27 5.80
CA LYS A 346 -27.85 -5.84 6.44
C LYS A 346 -26.77 -6.87 6.18
N LEU A 347 -25.69 -6.45 5.53
CA LEU A 347 -24.44 -7.21 5.46
C LEU A 347 -24.02 -7.63 6.88
N PRO A 348 -23.69 -8.90 7.15
CA PRO A 348 -23.09 -9.27 8.42
C PRO A 348 -21.77 -8.52 8.61
N PRO A 349 -21.43 -8.09 9.85
CA PRO A 349 -20.18 -7.38 10.10
C PRO A 349 -19.00 -8.22 9.61
N ARG A 350 -18.06 -7.59 8.90
CA ARG A 350 -16.80 -8.23 8.50
C ARG A 350 -16.13 -8.84 9.73
N ARG A 351 -15.74 -10.08 9.64
CA ARG A 351 -14.92 -10.70 10.69
C ARG A 351 -13.56 -10.01 10.69
N ALA A 352 -13.28 -9.29 11.80
CA ALA A 352 -12.00 -8.65 12.07
C ALA A 352 -10.86 -9.66 12.22
#